data_454bed107cdbff099c95129dccaf7070
#
_entry.id   454bed107cdbff099c95129dccaf7070
#
_cell.length_a   1.000
_cell.length_b   1.000
_cell.length_c   1.000
_cell.angle_alpha   90.00
_cell.angle_beta   90.00
_cell.angle_gamma   90.00
#
_symmetry.space_group_name_H-M   'P 1'
#
loop_
_entity.id
_entity.type
_entity.pdbx_description
1 polymer ?
#
loop_
_entity_poly.entity_id
_entity_poly.type
_entity_poly.pdbx_seq_one_letter_code
_entity_poly.pdbx_strand_id
1 'polypeptide(L)'
;MKVAIRDDDTSYFTKPKDLQRAYDFLNEDDCVSLSVVPYTVPVHRDDVFPYGKEIGMGYYDIAENTELLEYLKKKYKQGKVDILLHGYSHEYQLSENKWLAEMKWKSSSQLKEEIPKGKKHLEKLLGMNISVFVAPNNSIDKKAISVLEDLQMNYSGIIGVRDRKVNLRYIYNFIIRWGFRIVKKVQYPGIMNYGKHKELNAYTIDNYERLIYEYHICKARKVPFVI
;
A
#
# COMPACT_ATOMS: atom_id res chain seq x y z
N MET A 1 -12.21 -13.88 -12.77
CA MET A 1 -11.55 -13.32 -11.59
C MET A 1 -10.39 -12.47 -12.08
N LYS A 2 -10.15 -11.30 -11.50
CA LYS A 2 -8.97 -10.49 -11.78
C LYS A 2 -7.87 -10.85 -10.78
N VAL A 3 -6.64 -10.99 -11.26
CA VAL A 3 -5.43 -11.08 -10.43
C VAL A 3 -4.68 -9.77 -10.60
N ALA A 4 -4.21 -9.20 -9.51
CA ALA A 4 -3.41 -7.99 -9.49
C ALA A 4 -2.12 -8.25 -8.69
N ILE A 5 -1.00 -7.82 -9.23
CA ILE A 5 0.27 -7.75 -8.52
C ILE A 5 0.37 -6.36 -7.92
N ARG A 6 0.64 -6.28 -6.61
CA ARG A 6 0.94 -5.05 -5.91
C ARG A 6 2.36 -5.13 -5.38
N ASP A 7 3.21 -4.23 -5.83
CA ASP A 7 4.58 -4.09 -5.36
C ASP A 7 4.70 -2.82 -4.52
N ASP A 8 5.15 -2.99 -3.28
CA ASP A 8 5.29 -1.92 -2.32
C ASP A 8 6.72 -1.33 -2.34
N ASP A 9 6.92 -0.18 -1.70
CA ASP A 9 8.22 0.47 -1.47
C ASP A 9 8.93 1.08 -2.70
N THR A 10 8.23 1.28 -3.83
CA THR A 10 8.79 2.09 -4.92
C THR A 10 9.08 3.51 -4.41
N SER A 11 10.34 3.95 -4.50
CA SER A 11 10.81 5.16 -3.83
C SER A 11 11.95 5.83 -4.58
N TYR A 12 12.49 6.93 -4.04
CA TYR A 12 13.68 7.61 -4.57
C TYR A 12 14.83 6.64 -4.91
N PHE A 13 15.00 5.58 -4.13
CA PHE A 13 16.11 4.62 -4.31
C PHE A 13 15.84 3.51 -5.34
N THR A 14 14.62 3.43 -5.87
CA THR A 14 14.24 2.39 -6.84
C THR A 14 14.86 2.67 -8.20
N LYS A 15 15.51 1.68 -8.77
CA LYS A 15 16.09 1.77 -10.12
C LYS A 15 15.11 1.20 -11.13
N PRO A 16 14.83 1.90 -12.25
CA PRO A 16 13.95 1.39 -13.33
C PRO A 16 14.33 0.00 -13.84
N LYS A 17 15.65 -0.29 -13.91
CA LYS A 17 16.15 -1.60 -14.35
C LYS A 17 15.70 -2.74 -13.41
N ASP A 18 15.60 -2.48 -12.11
CA ASP A 18 15.18 -3.49 -11.15
C ASP A 18 13.69 -3.80 -11.33
N LEU A 19 12.85 -2.78 -11.55
CA LEU A 19 11.43 -2.97 -11.89
C LEU A 19 11.27 -3.70 -13.24
N GLN A 20 12.05 -3.35 -14.26
CA GLN A 20 12.02 -4.05 -15.54
C GLN A 20 12.32 -5.53 -15.35
N ARG A 21 13.40 -5.85 -14.64
CA ARG A 21 13.82 -7.23 -14.38
C ARG A 21 12.81 -8.01 -13.54
N ALA A 22 12.17 -7.35 -12.58
CA ALA A 22 11.17 -7.99 -11.72
C ALA A 22 9.90 -8.37 -12.48
N TYR A 23 9.57 -7.65 -13.57
CA TYR A 23 8.31 -7.79 -14.30
C TYR A 23 8.45 -8.14 -15.79
N ASP A 24 9.63 -8.59 -16.24
CA ASP A 24 9.87 -8.99 -17.61
C ASP A 24 9.10 -10.26 -18.05
N PHE A 25 8.62 -11.05 -17.06
CA PHE A 25 7.79 -12.24 -17.29
C PHE A 25 6.31 -11.93 -17.58
N LEU A 26 5.87 -10.69 -17.41
CA LEU A 26 4.47 -10.31 -17.61
C LEU A 26 4.15 -10.14 -19.09
N ASN A 27 2.93 -10.52 -19.48
CA ASN A 27 2.45 -10.36 -20.84
C ASN A 27 2.13 -8.88 -21.16
N GLU A 28 1.86 -8.62 -22.46
CA GLU A 28 1.54 -7.27 -22.93
C GLU A 28 0.28 -6.68 -22.30
N ASP A 29 -0.68 -7.51 -21.90
CA ASP A 29 -1.94 -7.07 -21.29
C ASP A 29 -1.90 -6.98 -19.75
N ASP A 30 -0.79 -7.38 -19.13
CA ASP A 30 -0.65 -7.36 -17.68
C ASP A 30 -0.26 -5.98 -17.14
N CYS A 31 -0.75 -5.65 -15.95
CA CYS A 31 -0.49 -4.40 -15.24
C CYS A 31 -0.09 -4.67 -13.80
N VAL A 32 0.94 -3.97 -13.32
CA VAL A 32 1.40 -4.03 -11.92
C VAL A 32 0.98 -2.75 -11.20
N SER A 33 0.48 -2.88 -9.97
CA SER A 33 0.23 -1.75 -9.10
C SER A 33 1.48 -1.48 -8.26
N LEU A 34 2.14 -0.34 -8.51
CA LEU A 34 3.31 0.11 -7.73
C LEU A 34 2.85 1.07 -6.64
N SER A 35 3.11 0.74 -5.38
CA SER A 35 2.85 1.66 -4.30
C SER A 35 4.10 2.51 -4.00
N VAL A 36 3.93 3.83 -4.16
CA VAL A 36 5.03 4.79 -4.28
C VAL A 36 5.12 5.68 -3.05
N VAL A 37 6.33 5.78 -2.50
CA VAL A 37 6.68 6.66 -1.37
C VAL A 37 7.15 8.02 -1.90
N PRO A 38 6.44 9.13 -1.62
CA PRO A 38 6.81 10.44 -2.18
C PRO A 38 8.10 11.03 -1.61
N TYR A 39 8.37 10.86 -0.31
CA TYR A 39 9.52 11.44 0.39
C TYR A 39 10.19 10.39 1.28
N THR A 40 11.02 9.56 0.70
CA THR A 40 11.60 8.41 1.40
C THR A 40 12.60 8.83 2.47
N VAL A 41 12.48 8.27 3.66
CA VAL A 41 13.54 8.31 4.68
C VAL A 41 14.30 6.99 4.65
N PRO A 42 15.63 7.00 4.63
CA PRO A 42 16.41 5.77 4.75
C PRO A 42 16.08 5.05 6.04
N VAL A 43 15.76 3.76 5.94
CA VAL A 43 15.39 2.97 7.12
C VAL A 43 16.66 2.54 7.85
N HIS A 44 16.86 3.07 9.05
CA HIS A 44 17.95 2.68 9.94
C HIS A 44 17.48 1.67 10.98
N ARG A 45 17.03 0.52 10.50
CA ARG A 45 16.75 -0.63 11.35
C ARG A 45 17.77 -1.71 11.07
N ASP A 46 18.31 -2.32 12.13
CA ASP A 46 19.33 -3.37 12.00
C ASP A 46 18.81 -4.62 11.26
N ASP A 47 17.48 -4.81 11.24
CA ASP A 47 16.79 -5.93 10.62
C ASP A 47 16.19 -5.64 9.23
N VAL A 48 16.19 -4.38 8.80
CA VAL A 48 15.61 -3.96 7.51
C VAL A 48 16.58 -3.01 6.81
N PHE A 49 17.34 -3.53 5.87
CA PHE A 49 18.31 -2.75 5.14
C PHE A 49 18.12 -2.74 3.68
N PRO A 50 17.75 -1.67 3.05
CA PRO A 50 18.04 -1.57 1.64
C PRO A 50 19.22 -0.68 1.28
N TYR A 51 19.63 0.27 2.12
CA TYR A 51 20.39 1.40 1.58
C TYR A 51 21.64 1.73 2.37
N GLY A 52 22.55 0.88 2.58
CA GLY A 52 23.88 1.09 3.14
C GLY A 52 24.06 2.24 4.16
N LYS A 53 25.04 2.13 5.01
CA LYS A 53 25.33 3.13 6.08
C LYS A 53 25.79 4.50 5.55
N GLU A 54 26.01 4.62 4.24
CA GLU A 54 26.57 5.81 3.59
C GLU A 54 25.51 6.85 3.18
N ILE A 55 24.21 6.48 3.26
CA ILE A 55 23.12 7.39 2.90
C ILE A 55 22.78 8.26 4.10
N GLY A 56 22.84 9.57 3.89
CA GLY A 56 22.58 10.58 4.93
C GLY A 56 21.17 10.49 5.49
N MET A 57 20.99 11.01 6.71
CA MET A 57 19.67 11.16 7.33
C MET A 57 18.91 12.28 6.61
N GLY A 58 17.62 12.08 6.37
CA GLY A 58 16.74 13.09 5.79
C GLY A 58 15.70 12.52 4.83
N TYR A 59 14.91 13.39 4.26
CA TYR A 59 13.91 13.05 3.25
C TYR A 59 14.53 13.11 1.85
N TYR A 60 14.33 12.08 1.09
CA TYR A 60 14.71 11.99 -0.32
C TYR A 60 13.45 12.10 -1.17
N ASP A 61 13.31 13.19 -1.88
CA ASP A 61 12.17 13.46 -2.75
C ASP A 61 12.27 12.60 -4.02
N ILE A 62 11.22 11.84 -4.31
CA ILE A 62 11.17 11.05 -5.54
C ILE A 62 11.31 11.91 -6.80
N ALA A 63 10.99 13.22 -6.72
CA ALA A 63 11.17 14.16 -7.82
C ALA A 63 12.62 14.25 -8.32
N GLU A 64 13.59 13.96 -7.46
CA GLU A 64 15.01 13.99 -7.80
C GLU A 64 15.47 12.73 -8.56
N ASN A 65 14.69 11.64 -8.53
CA ASN A 65 14.93 10.45 -9.36
C ASN A 65 14.20 10.59 -10.71
N THR A 66 14.74 11.41 -11.58
CA THR A 66 14.15 11.74 -12.89
C THR A 66 14.01 10.51 -13.79
N GLU A 67 14.97 9.58 -13.75
CA GLU A 67 14.96 8.34 -14.52
C GLU A 67 13.74 7.47 -14.12
N LEU A 68 13.50 7.32 -12.82
CA LEU A 68 12.34 6.59 -12.32
C LEU A 68 11.03 7.26 -12.72
N LEU A 69 10.93 8.58 -12.57
CA LEU A 69 9.71 9.32 -12.94
C LEU A 69 9.36 9.18 -14.43
N GLU A 70 10.35 9.28 -15.30
CA GLU A 70 10.15 9.06 -16.73
C GLU A 70 9.70 7.63 -17.04
N TYR A 71 10.32 6.65 -16.39
CA TYR A 71 9.92 5.24 -16.49
C TYR A 71 8.46 5.04 -16.04
N LEU A 72 8.08 5.53 -14.85
CA LEU A 72 6.72 5.41 -14.32
C LEU A 72 5.69 6.06 -15.24
N LYS A 73 5.95 7.29 -15.70
CA LYS A 73 5.08 8.01 -16.65
C LYS A 73 4.89 7.23 -17.95
N LYS A 74 5.98 6.71 -18.49
CA LYS A 74 5.94 5.90 -19.74
C LYS A 74 5.10 4.63 -19.55
N LYS A 75 5.37 3.89 -18.47
CA LYS A 75 4.68 2.62 -18.19
C LYS A 75 3.20 2.82 -17.85
N TYR A 76 2.87 3.89 -17.12
CA TYR A 76 1.48 4.27 -16.85
C TYR A 76 0.70 4.58 -18.14
N LYS A 77 1.27 5.41 -19.03
CA LYS A 77 0.65 5.72 -20.32
C LYS A 77 0.45 4.49 -21.20
N GLN A 78 1.28 3.47 -21.05
CA GLN A 78 1.17 2.18 -21.73
C GLN A 78 0.17 1.22 -21.05
N GLY A 79 -0.42 1.59 -19.91
CA GLY A 79 -1.30 0.73 -19.11
C GLY A 79 -0.59 -0.45 -18.43
N LYS A 80 0.76 -0.38 -18.27
CA LYS A 80 1.57 -1.44 -17.69
C LYS A 80 1.77 -1.33 -16.19
N VAL A 81 1.61 -0.12 -15.65
CA VAL A 81 1.63 0.14 -14.21
C VAL A 81 0.46 1.00 -13.81
N ASP A 82 -0.04 0.75 -12.60
CA ASP A 82 -0.91 1.66 -11.85
C ASP A 82 -0.14 2.17 -10.64
N ILE A 83 -0.45 3.38 -10.17
CA ILE A 83 0.28 4.03 -9.08
C ILE A 83 -0.62 4.20 -7.88
N LEU A 84 -0.13 3.72 -6.75
CA LEU A 84 -0.77 3.83 -5.43
C LEU A 84 0.09 4.71 -4.52
N LEU A 85 -0.50 5.35 -3.53
CA LEU A 85 0.23 6.11 -2.52
C LEU A 85 0.68 5.20 -1.38
N HIS A 86 1.97 5.17 -1.06
CA HIS A 86 2.55 4.36 0.02
C HIS A 86 3.05 5.21 1.19
N GLY A 87 2.15 5.60 2.07
CA GLY A 87 2.49 6.54 3.14
C GLY A 87 2.92 7.91 2.64
N TYR A 88 3.73 8.59 3.43
CA TYR A 88 4.40 9.85 3.09
C TYR A 88 5.91 9.67 2.99
N SER A 89 6.52 9.02 3.99
CA SER A 89 7.98 8.90 4.08
C SER A 89 8.48 7.48 4.37
N HIS A 90 7.58 6.57 4.68
CA HIS A 90 7.90 5.21 5.13
C HIS A 90 8.80 5.19 6.39
N GLU A 91 8.68 6.20 7.23
CA GLU A 91 9.52 6.40 8.41
C GLU A 91 9.09 5.50 9.57
N TYR A 92 10.07 5.01 10.31
CA TYR A 92 9.84 4.26 11.54
C TYR A 92 10.29 5.06 12.75
N GLN A 93 9.57 4.90 13.86
CA GLN A 93 9.97 5.44 15.16
C GLN A 93 10.17 4.32 16.18
N LEU A 94 11.28 4.34 16.90
CA LEU A 94 11.53 3.44 18.01
C LEU A 94 10.78 3.97 19.25
N SER A 95 9.89 3.17 19.81
CA SER A 95 9.15 3.47 21.04
C SER A 95 9.10 2.22 21.94
N GLU A 96 9.55 2.34 23.17
CA GLU A 96 9.54 1.24 24.15
C GLU A 96 10.11 -0.09 23.60
N ASN A 97 11.26 -0.01 22.92
CA ASN A 97 11.93 -1.12 22.24
C ASN A 97 11.10 -1.78 21.11
N LYS A 98 10.12 -1.07 20.54
CA LYS A 98 9.35 -1.52 19.38
C LYS A 98 9.41 -0.49 18.27
N TRP A 99 9.65 -0.96 17.06
CA TRP A 99 9.56 -0.13 15.87
C TRP A 99 8.11 0.06 15.46
N LEU A 100 7.67 1.31 15.44
CA LEU A 100 6.34 1.70 15.00
C LEU A 100 6.41 2.21 13.57
N ALA A 101 5.57 1.66 12.70
CA ALA A 101 5.41 2.14 11.33
C ALA A 101 4.76 3.53 11.30
N GLU A 102 5.02 4.27 10.24
CA GLU A 102 4.62 5.67 10.03
C GLU A 102 3.19 5.99 10.45
N MET A 103 2.21 5.20 10.01
CA MET A 103 0.79 5.44 10.30
C MET A 103 0.42 5.21 11.76
N LYS A 104 1.28 4.59 12.56
CA LYS A 104 1.03 4.31 13.98
C LYS A 104 1.57 5.40 14.89
N TRP A 105 2.77 5.91 14.63
CA TRP A 105 3.41 6.86 15.53
C TRP A 105 3.09 8.32 15.22
N LYS A 106 2.89 8.68 13.96
CA LYS A 106 2.55 10.06 13.58
C LYS A 106 1.24 10.51 14.21
N SER A 107 1.21 11.75 14.64
CA SER A 107 0.01 12.39 15.20
C SER A 107 -1.07 12.58 14.13
N SER A 108 -2.32 12.79 14.58
CA SER A 108 -3.43 13.05 13.67
C SER A 108 -3.22 14.32 12.83
N SER A 109 -2.56 15.36 13.38
CA SER A 109 -2.23 16.59 12.67
C SER A 109 -1.19 16.36 11.56
N GLN A 110 -0.12 15.64 11.88
CA GLN A 110 0.90 15.27 10.89
C GLN A 110 0.31 14.46 9.74
N LEU A 111 -0.49 13.42 10.02
CA LEU A 111 -1.13 12.62 8.97
C LEU A 111 -2.08 13.42 8.09
N LYS A 112 -2.84 14.39 8.67
CA LYS A 112 -3.74 15.28 7.92
C LYS A 112 -2.99 16.26 7.01
N GLU A 113 -1.75 16.58 7.32
CA GLU A 113 -0.89 17.43 6.48
C GLU A 113 -0.15 16.60 5.44
N GLU A 114 0.51 15.52 5.86
CA GLU A 114 1.48 14.79 5.06
C GLU A 114 0.83 13.90 4.00
N ILE A 115 -0.24 13.16 4.32
CA ILE A 115 -0.89 12.27 3.34
C ILE A 115 -1.44 13.07 2.14
N PRO A 116 -2.19 14.17 2.32
CA PRO A 116 -2.62 15.01 1.20
C PRO A 116 -1.46 15.63 0.43
N LYS A 117 -0.41 16.06 1.13
CA LYS A 117 0.80 16.63 0.52
C LYS A 117 1.50 15.60 -0.36
N GLY A 118 1.73 14.38 0.14
CA GLY A 118 2.34 13.29 -0.63
C GLY A 118 1.51 12.90 -1.85
N LYS A 119 0.18 12.76 -1.67
CA LYS A 119 -0.75 12.50 -2.78
C LYS A 119 -0.64 13.56 -3.87
N LYS A 120 -0.81 14.84 -3.51
CA LYS A 120 -0.75 15.96 -4.45
C LYS A 120 0.61 16.06 -5.16
N HIS A 121 1.69 15.77 -4.44
CA HIS A 121 3.04 15.78 -5.00
C HIS A 121 3.18 14.75 -6.12
N LEU A 122 2.85 13.48 -5.84
CA LEU A 122 2.90 12.41 -6.84
C LEU A 122 1.96 12.66 -8.02
N GLU A 123 0.72 13.13 -7.75
CA GLU A 123 -0.24 13.47 -8.80
C GLU A 123 0.30 14.54 -9.74
N LYS A 124 0.94 15.58 -9.20
CA LYS A 124 1.58 16.64 -9.99
C LYS A 124 2.76 16.11 -10.80
N LEU A 125 3.62 15.31 -10.19
CA LEU A 125 4.81 14.77 -10.84
C LEU A 125 4.44 13.81 -11.99
N LEU A 126 3.44 12.95 -11.78
CA LEU A 126 3.10 11.87 -12.70
C LEU A 126 1.97 12.26 -13.68
N GLY A 127 1.23 13.33 -13.40
CA GLY A 127 0.11 13.81 -14.24
C GLY A 127 -1.09 12.86 -14.22
N MET A 128 -1.39 12.24 -13.07
CA MET A 128 -2.49 11.29 -12.89
C MET A 128 -3.20 11.51 -11.56
N ASN A 129 -4.39 10.91 -11.38
CA ASN A 129 -5.10 10.88 -10.11
C ASN A 129 -4.77 9.60 -9.33
N ILE A 130 -4.43 9.73 -8.04
CA ILE A 130 -4.13 8.60 -7.16
C ILE A 130 -5.28 8.42 -6.19
N SER A 131 -5.98 7.28 -6.26
CA SER A 131 -7.20 7.01 -5.50
C SER A 131 -7.06 5.89 -4.47
N VAL A 132 -5.92 5.21 -4.43
CA VAL A 132 -5.66 4.08 -3.53
C VAL A 132 -4.44 4.36 -2.66
N PHE A 133 -4.58 4.06 -1.38
CA PHE A 133 -3.54 4.15 -0.37
C PHE A 133 -3.12 2.76 0.09
N VAL A 134 -1.84 2.57 0.29
CA VAL A 134 -1.23 1.39 0.92
C VAL A 134 -0.46 1.86 2.15
N ALA A 135 -0.73 1.28 3.30
CA ALA A 135 -0.03 1.68 4.51
C ALA A 135 1.37 1.04 4.59
N PRO A 136 2.41 1.82 4.88
CA PRO A 136 3.72 1.28 5.21
C PRO A 136 3.65 0.15 6.22
N ASN A 137 4.37 -0.95 5.92
CA ASN A 137 4.36 -2.17 6.74
C ASN A 137 2.95 -2.76 6.99
N ASN A 138 2.00 -2.53 6.07
CA ASN A 138 0.59 -2.90 6.23
C ASN A 138 -0.02 -2.49 7.58
N SER A 139 0.50 -1.44 8.20
CA SER A 139 0.16 -1.00 9.56
C SER A 139 -0.56 0.33 9.55
N ILE A 140 -1.86 0.32 9.87
CA ILE A 140 -2.72 1.50 9.84
C ILE A 140 -3.56 1.58 11.12
N ASP A 141 -4.05 2.79 11.47
CA ASP A 141 -4.94 3.01 12.61
C ASP A 141 -6.08 3.99 12.27
N LYS A 142 -6.90 4.29 13.31
CA LYS A 142 -8.07 5.19 13.18
C LYS A 142 -7.73 6.58 12.68
N LYS A 143 -6.55 7.11 13.03
CA LYS A 143 -6.13 8.46 12.62
C LYS A 143 -5.91 8.51 11.12
N ALA A 144 -5.14 7.57 10.60
CA ALA A 144 -4.86 7.46 9.18
C ALA A 144 -6.13 7.14 8.36
N ILE A 145 -6.94 6.18 8.79
CA ILE A 145 -8.23 5.88 8.12
C ILE A 145 -9.12 7.12 8.04
N SER A 146 -9.18 7.95 9.09
CA SER A 146 -9.97 9.19 9.03
C SER A 146 -9.47 10.15 7.95
N VAL A 147 -8.16 10.23 7.74
CA VAL A 147 -7.59 11.06 6.65
C VAL A 147 -7.93 10.49 5.28
N LEU A 148 -7.86 9.17 5.11
CA LEU A 148 -8.25 8.52 3.85
C LEU A 148 -9.74 8.75 3.53
N GLU A 149 -10.61 8.71 4.55
CA GLU A 149 -12.03 9.03 4.40
C GLU A 149 -12.26 10.48 3.95
N ASP A 150 -11.51 11.43 4.50
CA ASP A 150 -11.61 12.85 4.13
C ASP A 150 -11.10 13.09 2.70
N LEU A 151 -10.11 12.33 2.25
CA LEU A 151 -9.55 12.36 0.89
C LEU A 151 -10.31 11.47 -0.11
N GLN A 152 -11.32 10.73 0.33
CA GLN A 152 -12.04 9.73 -0.47
C GLN A 152 -11.13 8.68 -1.12
N MET A 153 -10.01 8.35 -0.46
CA MET A 153 -9.07 7.33 -0.93
C MET A 153 -9.49 5.95 -0.46
N ASN A 154 -9.39 4.98 -1.35
CA ASN A 154 -9.55 3.57 -1.01
C ASN A 154 -8.29 3.03 -0.35
N TYR A 155 -8.42 1.93 0.39
CA TYR A 155 -7.31 1.28 1.06
C TYR A 155 -7.08 -0.13 0.51
N SER A 156 -5.83 -0.44 0.18
CA SER A 156 -5.39 -1.80 -0.18
C SER A 156 -4.31 -2.26 0.80
N GLY A 157 -4.52 -3.41 1.43
CA GLY A 157 -3.57 -3.97 2.40
C GLY A 157 -4.20 -5.00 3.30
N ILE A 158 -3.44 -5.45 4.31
CA ILE A 158 -3.94 -6.32 5.37
C ILE A 158 -4.87 -5.50 6.26
N ILE A 159 -6.14 -5.87 6.28
CA ILE A 159 -7.17 -5.11 6.94
C ILE A 159 -7.26 -5.51 8.42
N GLY A 160 -6.92 -4.59 9.31
CA GLY A 160 -7.06 -4.74 10.77
C GLY A 160 -8.53 -4.78 11.22
N VAL A 161 -8.74 -5.08 12.50
CA VAL A 161 -10.08 -5.23 13.08
C VAL A 161 -10.50 -4.02 13.93
N ARG A 162 -9.52 -3.33 14.54
CA ARG A 162 -9.76 -2.24 15.52
C ARG A 162 -9.23 -0.88 15.08
N ASP A 163 -9.01 -0.70 13.80
CA ASP A 163 -8.33 0.46 13.22
C ASP A 163 -9.26 1.55 12.69
N ARG A 164 -10.56 1.51 12.98
CA ARG A 164 -11.54 2.49 12.51
C ARG A 164 -12.65 2.80 13.51
N LYS A 165 -13.42 3.86 13.22
CA LYS A 165 -14.58 4.24 14.04
C LYS A 165 -15.70 3.23 13.92
N VAL A 166 -16.38 2.94 15.03
CA VAL A 166 -17.54 2.03 15.07
C VAL A 166 -18.77 2.76 14.54
N ASN A 167 -19.40 2.18 13.53
CA ASN A 167 -20.73 2.55 13.00
C ASN A 167 -21.43 1.30 12.46
N LEU A 168 -22.65 1.41 11.99
CA LEU A 168 -23.46 0.27 11.51
C LEU A 168 -22.75 -0.51 10.37
N ARG A 169 -22.12 0.20 9.43
CA ARG A 169 -21.37 -0.45 8.34
C ARG A 169 -20.14 -1.18 8.85
N TYR A 170 -19.46 -0.59 9.83
CA TYR A 170 -18.34 -1.24 10.50
C TYR A 170 -18.79 -2.55 11.17
N ILE A 171 -19.87 -2.52 11.94
CA ILE A 171 -20.40 -3.70 12.64
C ILE A 171 -20.78 -4.80 11.63
N TYR A 172 -21.48 -4.46 10.57
CA TYR A 172 -21.82 -5.38 9.49
C TYR A 172 -20.57 -6.00 8.84
N ASN A 173 -19.64 -5.18 8.43
CA ASN A 173 -18.39 -5.62 7.83
C ASN A 173 -17.55 -6.46 8.80
N PHE A 174 -17.53 -6.10 10.09
CA PHE A 174 -16.85 -6.84 11.14
C PHE A 174 -17.42 -8.26 11.27
N ILE A 175 -18.74 -8.41 11.34
CA ILE A 175 -19.40 -9.71 11.45
C ILE A 175 -19.06 -10.60 10.24
N ILE A 176 -19.15 -10.07 9.02
CA ILE A 176 -18.82 -10.81 7.80
C ILE A 176 -17.35 -11.27 7.82
N ARG A 177 -16.44 -10.36 8.12
CA ARG A 177 -14.99 -10.65 8.14
C ARG A 177 -14.65 -11.68 9.19
N TRP A 178 -15.20 -11.51 10.38
CA TRP A 178 -14.92 -12.39 11.52
C TRP A 178 -15.51 -13.78 11.32
N GLY A 179 -16.77 -13.86 10.91
CA GLY A 179 -17.43 -15.12 10.57
C GLY A 179 -16.67 -15.87 9.47
N PHE A 180 -16.23 -15.16 8.42
CA PHE A 180 -15.44 -15.74 7.35
C PHE A 180 -14.09 -16.28 7.85
N ARG A 181 -13.38 -15.50 8.68
CA ARG A 181 -12.10 -15.90 9.25
C ARG A 181 -12.22 -17.13 10.17
N ILE A 182 -13.29 -17.25 10.94
CA ILE A 182 -13.53 -18.44 11.77
C ILE A 182 -13.72 -19.68 10.89
N VAL A 183 -14.56 -19.57 9.86
CA VAL A 183 -14.95 -20.72 9.01
C VAL A 183 -13.82 -21.10 8.04
N LYS A 184 -13.19 -20.12 7.40
CA LYS A 184 -12.22 -20.35 6.32
C LYS A 184 -10.76 -20.20 6.74
N LYS A 185 -10.48 -19.71 7.96
CA LYS A 185 -9.13 -19.49 8.53
C LYS A 185 -8.27 -18.48 7.75
N VAL A 186 -8.85 -17.73 6.82
CA VAL A 186 -8.20 -16.68 6.03
C VAL A 186 -8.96 -15.37 6.09
N GLN A 187 -8.36 -14.29 5.60
CA GLN A 187 -9.01 -12.98 5.52
C GLN A 187 -10.18 -13.00 4.53
N TYR A 188 -11.19 -12.15 4.76
CA TYR A 188 -12.30 -12.01 3.83
C TYR A 188 -11.80 -11.42 2.50
N PRO A 189 -12.08 -12.07 1.36
CA PRO A 189 -11.46 -11.73 0.09
C PRO A 189 -12.19 -10.64 -0.70
N GLY A 190 -13.40 -10.28 -0.29
CA GLY A 190 -14.23 -9.33 -1.03
C GLY A 190 -13.91 -7.88 -0.71
N ILE A 191 -14.33 -6.98 -1.61
CA ILE A 191 -14.26 -5.54 -1.37
C ILE A 191 -15.20 -5.17 -0.23
N MET A 192 -14.67 -4.49 0.78
CA MET A 192 -15.42 -4.01 1.94
C MET A 192 -15.76 -2.52 1.75
N ASN A 193 -17.06 -2.19 1.81
CA ASN A 193 -17.53 -0.82 1.65
C ASN A 193 -17.84 -0.19 3.01
N TYR A 194 -17.06 0.84 3.40
CA TYR A 194 -17.23 1.62 4.63
C TYR A 194 -17.98 2.95 4.41
N GLY A 195 -18.45 3.22 3.20
CA GLY A 195 -19.21 4.40 2.82
C GLY A 195 -18.32 5.44 2.16
N LYS A 196 -17.44 6.08 2.88
CA LYS A 196 -16.53 7.10 2.36
C LYS A 196 -15.34 6.49 1.60
N HIS A 197 -14.99 5.24 1.90
CA HIS A 197 -13.92 4.52 1.23
C HIS A 197 -14.26 3.04 1.12
N LYS A 198 -13.50 2.33 0.28
CA LYS A 198 -13.54 0.88 0.11
C LYS A 198 -12.17 0.31 0.50
N GLU A 199 -12.19 -0.95 0.95
CA GLU A 199 -10.98 -1.69 1.29
C GLU A 199 -10.95 -3.03 0.57
N LEU A 200 -9.75 -3.41 0.14
CA LEU A 200 -9.49 -4.71 -0.46
C LEU A 200 -8.25 -5.31 0.21
N ASN A 201 -8.37 -6.55 0.66
CA ASN A 201 -7.24 -7.28 1.23
C ASN A 201 -6.20 -7.59 0.15
N ALA A 202 -4.93 -7.50 0.52
CA ALA A 202 -3.82 -8.00 -0.28
C ALA A 202 -3.15 -9.15 0.48
N TYR A 203 -2.64 -10.13 -0.26
CA TYR A 203 -2.04 -11.34 0.28
C TYR A 203 -0.52 -11.28 0.13
N THR A 204 0.19 -11.79 1.13
CA THR A 204 1.66 -11.83 1.12
C THR A 204 2.16 -13.17 0.60
N ILE A 205 3.32 -13.17 -0.08
CA ILE A 205 4.00 -14.36 -0.58
C ILE A 205 4.92 -14.91 0.53
N ASP A 206 4.36 -15.18 1.69
CA ASP A 206 5.10 -15.74 2.82
C ASP A 206 4.98 -17.27 2.94
N ASN A 207 3.87 -17.82 2.47
CA ASN A 207 3.58 -19.23 2.47
C ASN A 207 2.81 -19.63 1.21
N TYR A 208 3.44 -20.44 0.36
CA TYR A 208 2.90 -20.84 -0.94
C TYR A 208 1.58 -21.62 -0.82
N GLU A 209 1.48 -22.59 0.08
CA GLU A 209 0.26 -23.40 0.24
C GLU A 209 -0.93 -22.55 0.67
N ARG A 210 -0.69 -21.61 1.60
CA ARG A 210 -1.69 -20.65 2.04
C ARG A 210 -2.11 -19.72 0.92
N LEU A 211 -1.16 -19.21 0.15
CA LEU A 211 -1.42 -18.32 -0.99
C LEU A 211 -2.30 -18.99 -2.05
N ILE A 212 -2.00 -20.25 -2.39
CA ILE A 212 -2.82 -21.05 -3.32
C ILE A 212 -4.23 -21.29 -2.77
N TYR A 213 -4.35 -21.58 -1.47
CA TYR A 213 -5.66 -21.72 -0.84
C TYR A 213 -6.49 -20.43 -0.92
N GLU A 214 -5.88 -19.28 -0.61
CA GLU A 214 -6.50 -17.95 -0.70
C GLU A 214 -6.89 -17.60 -2.14
N TYR A 215 -6.05 -17.94 -3.12
CA TYR A 215 -6.36 -17.82 -4.55
C TYR A 215 -7.62 -18.62 -4.93
N HIS A 216 -7.70 -19.89 -4.52
CA HIS A 216 -8.88 -20.72 -4.81
C HIS A 216 -10.17 -20.17 -4.18
N ILE A 217 -10.08 -19.60 -2.98
CA ILE A 217 -11.23 -18.93 -2.34
C ILE A 217 -11.66 -17.71 -3.16
N CYS A 218 -10.73 -16.86 -3.57
CA CYS A 218 -11.02 -15.71 -4.42
C CYS A 218 -11.66 -16.12 -5.75
N LYS A 219 -11.09 -17.16 -6.39
CA LYS A 219 -11.60 -17.73 -7.64
C LYS A 219 -13.03 -18.24 -7.51
N ALA A 220 -13.30 -19.04 -6.49
CA ALA A 220 -14.63 -19.58 -6.24
C ALA A 220 -15.68 -18.49 -5.99
N ARG A 221 -15.28 -17.36 -5.38
CA ARG A 221 -16.15 -16.22 -5.09
C ARG A 221 -16.19 -15.18 -6.21
N LYS A 222 -15.41 -15.35 -7.26
CA LYS A 222 -15.28 -14.39 -8.39
C LYS A 222 -14.88 -12.97 -7.94
N VAL A 223 -14.07 -12.86 -6.88
CA VAL A 223 -13.55 -11.59 -6.35
C VAL A 223 -12.11 -11.37 -6.80
N PRO A 224 -11.58 -10.12 -6.77
CA PRO A 224 -10.19 -9.86 -7.09
C PRO A 224 -9.24 -10.60 -6.13
N PHE A 225 -8.10 -11.03 -6.66
CA PHE A 225 -6.99 -11.56 -5.87
C PHE A 225 -5.79 -10.62 -6.04
N VAL A 226 -5.39 -9.97 -4.96
CA VAL A 226 -4.24 -9.04 -4.93
C VAL A 226 -3.11 -9.71 -4.17
N ILE A 227 -1.94 -9.83 -4.80
CA ILE A 227 -0.73 -10.45 -4.28
C ILE A 227 0.40 -9.43 -4.29
#